data_d77b70e0df2316dcaffb7cd3a2fac87b
#
_entry.id   d77b70e0df2316dcaffb7cd3a2fac87b
#
_cell.length_a   1.000
_cell.length_b   1.000
_cell.length_c   1.000
_cell.angle_alpha   90.00
_cell.angle_beta   90.00
_cell.angle_gamma   90.00
#
_symmetry.space_group_name_H-M   'P 1'
#
loop_
_entity.id
_entity.type
_entity.pdbx_description
1 polymer ?
#
loop_
_entity_poly.entity_id
_entity_poly.type
_entity_poly.pdbx_seq_one_letter_code
_entity_poly.pdbx_strand_id
1 'polypeptide(L)'
;MRISSDLYNQILECMPIPCVDLLVVDNAGYILLVKRRNEPAKGQWWFPGGRVYYKEKRKHAAIRKLKEECNLNAINIQEVGTYDLILEDSITNSMVHGITTLFYMDVHNRELFKLDDQSIDSDWRTPKIWQKEEIHSFILKGFQFLSK
;
A
#
# COMPACT_ATOMS: atom_id res chain seq x y z
N MET A 1 -11.21 -10.65 -8.22
CA MET A 1 -11.69 -11.99 -7.79
C MET A 1 -11.15 -12.32 -6.42
N ARG A 2 -12.02 -12.70 -5.53
CA ARG A 2 -11.63 -13.19 -4.20
C ARG A 2 -11.51 -14.71 -4.22
N ILE A 3 -10.54 -15.21 -3.46
CA ILE A 3 -10.35 -16.64 -3.23
C ILE A 3 -10.67 -16.94 -1.76
N SER A 4 -10.92 -18.21 -1.44
CA SER A 4 -11.20 -18.60 -0.04
C SER A 4 -10.01 -18.30 0.86
N SER A 5 -10.27 -18.09 2.15
CA SER A 5 -9.20 -17.87 3.13
C SER A 5 -8.24 -19.06 3.20
N ASP A 6 -8.76 -20.27 3.11
CA ASP A 6 -7.93 -21.49 3.18
C ASP A 6 -6.97 -21.56 1.99
N LEU A 7 -7.46 -21.31 0.78
CA LEU A 7 -6.61 -21.32 -0.41
C LEU A 7 -5.59 -20.19 -0.34
N TYR A 8 -6.00 -19.00 0.09
CA TYR A 8 -5.08 -17.86 0.22
C TYR A 8 -3.95 -18.17 1.21
N ASN A 9 -4.27 -18.79 2.34
CA ASN A 9 -3.25 -19.18 3.32
C ASN A 9 -2.27 -20.20 2.74
N GLN A 10 -2.73 -21.15 1.95
CA GLN A 10 -1.85 -22.10 1.27
C GLN A 10 -0.92 -21.40 0.27
N ILE A 11 -1.44 -20.44 -0.46
CA ILE A 11 -0.65 -19.64 -1.41
C ILE A 11 0.43 -18.85 -0.67
N LEU A 12 0.07 -18.19 0.45
CA LEU A 12 1.02 -17.44 1.27
C LEU A 12 2.19 -18.27 1.76
N GLU A 13 1.97 -19.56 2.00
CA GLU A 13 3.01 -20.48 2.50
C GLU A 13 3.99 -20.95 1.42
N CYS A 14 3.60 -20.86 0.15
CA CYS A 14 4.39 -21.50 -0.91
C CYS A 14 4.70 -20.61 -2.11
N MET A 15 4.15 -19.39 -2.17
CA MET A 15 4.34 -18.52 -3.33
C MET A 15 4.43 -17.04 -2.92
N PRO A 16 5.23 -16.24 -3.63
CA PRO A 16 5.16 -14.79 -3.47
C PRO A 16 3.83 -14.27 -4.01
N ILE A 17 3.34 -13.19 -3.41
CA ILE A 17 2.05 -12.58 -3.77
C ILE A 17 2.30 -11.31 -4.58
N PRO A 18 1.78 -11.21 -5.81
CA PRO A 18 1.84 -9.96 -6.54
C PRO A 18 0.92 -8.92 -5.92
N CYS A 19 1.48 -7.78 -5.59
CA CYS A 19 0.78 -6.68 -4.90
C CYS A 19 1.04 -5.35 -5.59
N VAL A 20 0.24 -4.37 -5.24
CA VAL A 20 0.48 -2.96 -5.52
C VAL A 20 0.47 -2.18 -4.21
N ASP A 21 1.32 -1.17 -4.12
CA ASP A 21 1.33 -0.19 -3.04
C ASP A 21 1.21 1.19 -3.64
N LEU A 22 0.54 2.10 -2.94
CA LEU A 22 0.13 3.39 -3.49
C LEU A 22 0.79 4.53 -2.74
N LEU A 23 1.64 5.26 -3.43
CA LEU A 23 2.20 6.53 -2.95
C LEU A 23 1.21 7.63 -3.33
N VAL A 24 0.24 7.88 -2.45
CA VAL A 24 -0.86 8.81 -2.69
C VAL A 24 -0.47 10.18 -2.19
N VAL A 25 -0.45 11.15 -3.10
CA VAL A 25 0.01 12.52 -2.81
C VAL A 25 -1.06 13.51 -3.24
N ASP A 26 -1.41 14.43 -2.35
CA ASP A 26 -2.38 15.47 -2.66
C ASP A 26 -1.70 16.68 -3.35
N ASN A 27 -2.50 17.69 -3.70
CA ASN A 27 -2.00 18.87 -4.39
C ASN A 27 -1.07 19.77 -3.54
N ALA A 28 -1.01 19.55 -2.24
CA ALA A 28 -0.12 20.28 -1.33
C ALA A 28 1.15 19.48 -0.98
N GLY A 29 1.31 18.29 -1.53
CA GLY A 29 2.50 17.46 -1.28
C GLY A 29 2.38 16.59 -0.03
N TYR A 30 1.20 16.45 0.54
CA TYR A 30 0.97 15.55 1.68
C TYR A 30 0.79 14.14 1.18
N ILE A 31 1.42 13.20 1.88
CA ILE A 31 1.38 11.77 1.57
C ILE A 31 0.43 11.08 2.53
N LEU A 32 -0.45 10.24 1.99
CA LEU A 32 -1.32 9.39 2.80
C LEU A 32 -0.57 8.13 3.23
N LEU A 33 -0.50 7.90 4.54
CA LEU A 33 -0.19 6.58 5.08
C LEU A 33 -1.35 6.11 5.92
N VAL A 34 -1.49 4.80 6.00
CA VAL A 34 -2.52 4.13 6.77
C VAL A 34 -1.88 3.22 7.79
N LYS A 35 -2.53 3.05 8.93
CA LYS A 35 -2.03 2.15 9.97
C LYS A 35 -2.67 0.79 9.78
N ARG A 36 -1.84 -0.23 9.60
CA ARG A 36 -2.33 -1.57 9.26
C ARG A 36 -3.08 -2.21 10.43
N ARG A 37 -4.24 -2.77 10.13
CA ARG A 37 -5.04 -3.53 11.09
C ARG A 37 -4.54 -4.97 11.22
N ASN A 38 -4.06 -5.55 10.12
CA ASN A 38 -3.74 -6.97 9.99
C ASN A 38 -2.24 -7.22 9.80
N GLU A 39 -1.81 -8.44 10.11
CA GLU A 39 -0.47 -8.91 9.76
C GLU A 39 -0.33 -9.08 8.23
N PRO A 40 0.87 -8.96 7.67
CA PRO A 40 2.13 -8.54 8.32
C PRO A 40 2.16 -7.02 8.56
N ALA A 41 3.12 -6.57 9.36
CA ALA A 41 3.31 -5.15 9.66
C ALA A 41 2.13 -4.52 10.42
N LYS A 42 1.41 -5.32 11.22
CA LYS A 42 0.29 -4.84 12.04
C LYS A 42 0.73 -3.67 12.94
N GLY A 43 -0.06 -2.59 12.93
CA GLY A 43 0.21 -1.41 13.72
C GLY A 43 1.27 -0.47 13.13
N GLN A 44 1.86 -0.81 12.00
CA GLN A 44 2.82 0.06 11.31
C GLN A 44 2.11 0.99 10.32
N TRP A 45 2.70 2.16 10.11
CA TRP A 45 2.29 3.06 9.04
C TRP A 45 2.76 2.50 7.70
N TRP A 46 1.86 2.45 6.73
CA TRP A 46 2.13 1.81 5.45
C TRP A 46 1.40 2.54 4.32
N PHE A 47 1.82 2.28 3.08
CA PHE A 47 1.03 2.71 1.93
C PHE A 47 -0.29 1.95 1.86
N PRO A 48 -1.38 2.58 1.39
CA PRO A 48 -2.54 1.81 0.94
C PRO A 48 -2.10 0.85 -0.17
N GLY A 49 -2.75 -0.29 -0.29
CA GLY A 49 -2.40 -1.26 -1.32
C GLY A 49 -3.09 -2.58 -1.12
N GLY A 50 -2.69 -3.56 -1.91
CA GLY A 50 -3.24 -4.89 -1.79
C GLY A 50 -2.85 -5.79 -2.95
N ARG A 51 -3.45 -6.95 -2.96
CA ARG A 51 -3.17 -8.01 -3.91
C ARG A 51 -3.72 -7.68 -5.31
N VAL A 52 -2.94 -8.02 -6.33
CA VAL A 52 -3.40 -8.01 -7.74
C VAL A 52 -4.29 -9.25 -7.94
N TYR A 53 -5.43 -9.08 -8.58
CA TYR A 53 -6.35 -10.18 -8.86
C TYR A 53 -5.96 -10.92 -10.14
N TYR A 54 -6.44 -12.12 -10.28
CA TYR A 54 -6.24 -12.92 -11.50
C TYR A 54 -6.73 -12.17 -12.74
N LYS A 55 -5.87 -12.07 -13.75
CA LYS A 55 -6.11 -11.34 -15.01
C LYS A 55 -6.26 -9.82 -14.87
N GLU A 56 -6.00 -9.28 -13.69
CA GLU A 56 -5.98 -7.83 -13.47
C GLU A 56 -4.60 -7.28 -13.77
N LYS A 57 -4.53 -6.19 -14.52
CA LYS A 57 -3.26 -5.48 -14.72
C LYS A 57 -2.92 -4.69 -13.47
N ARG A 58 -1.62 -4.58 -13.16
CA ARG A 58 -1.15 -3.90 -11.94
C ARG A 58 -1.68 -2.46 -11.83
N LYS A 59 -1.68 -1.71 -12.91
CA LYS A 59 -2.21 -0.34 -12.91
C LYS A 59 -3.70 -0.31 -12.56
N HIS A 60 -4.47 -1.26 -13.06
CA HIS A 60 -5.90 -1.37 -12.74
C HIS A 60 -6.11 -1.77 -11.28
N ALA A 61 -5.24 -2.64 -10.74
CA ALA A 61 -5.25 -2.98 -9.31
C ALA A 61 -5.00 -1.74 -8.46
N ALA A 62 -4.03 -0.89 -8.85
CA ALA A 62 -3.75 0.35 -8.14
C ALA A 62 -4.96 1.29 -8.12
N ILE A 63 -5.62 1.47 -9.27
CA ILE A 63 -6.82 2.29 -9.37
C ILE A 63 -7.94 1.74 -8.49
N ARG A 64 -8.16 0.43 -8.56
CA ARG A 64 -9.18 -0.25 -7.75
C ARG A 64 -8.93 -0.08 -6.25
N LYS A 65 -7.68 -0.31 -5.82
CA LYS A 65 -7.33 -0.20 -4.40
C LYS A 65 -7.46 1.23 -3.88
N LEU A 66 -7.08 2.21 -4.67
CA LEU A 66 -7.27 3.61 -4.29
C LEU A 66 -8.75 3.92 -4.08
N LYS A 67 -9.62 3.42 -4.95
CA LYS A 67 -11.07 3.61 -4.82
C LYS A 67 -11.65 2.85 -3.63
N GLU A 68 -11.28 1.58 -3.48
CA GLU A 68 -11.80 0.74 -2.39
C GLU A 68 -11.36 1.22 -1.01
N GLU A 69 -10.07 1.52 -0.84
CA GLU A 69 -9.52 1.85 0.48
C GLU A 69 -9.68 3.31 0.87
N CYS A 70 -9.67 4.20 -0.12
CA CYS A 70 -9.57 5.65 0.14
C CYS A 70 -10.71 6.46 -0.46
N ASN A 71 -11.53 5.87 -1.30
CA ASN A 71 -12.60 6.58 -2.04
C ASN A 71 -12.07 7.75 -2.87
N LEU A 72 -10.89 7.56 -3.46
CA LEU A 72 -10.22 8.59 -4.27
C LEU A 72 -9.98 8.09 -5.69
N ASN A 73 -9.84 9.06 -6.60
CA ASN A 73 -9.43 8.83 -7.99
C ASN A 73 -8.13 9.60 -8.24
N ALA A 74 -7.17 8.97 -8.92
CA ALA A 74 -5.94 9.63 -9.30
C ALA A 74 -6.12 10.38 -10.63
N ILE A 75 -5.52 11.57 -10.71
CA ILE A 75 -5.46 12.36 -11.94
C ILE A 75 -4.18 12.04 -12.73
N ASN A 76 -3.19 11.48 -12.07
CA ASN A 76 -1.94 11.06 -12.69
C ASN A 76 -1.41 9.84 -11.96
N ILE A 77 -0.93 8.85 -12.72
CA ILE A 77 -0.43 7.59 -12.19
C ILE A 77 0.91 7.29 -12.83
N GLN A 78 1.92 6.99 -12.02
CA GLN A 78 3.25 6.64 -12.52
C GLN A 78 3.79 5.44 -11.75
N GLU A 79 4.28 4.44 -12.48
CA GLU A 79 4.97 3.30 -11.86
C GLU A 79 6.33 3.76 -11.35
N VAL A 80 6.59 3.54 -10.06
CA VAL A 80 7.85 3.93 -9.41
C VAL A 80 8.87 2.80 -9.53
N GLY A 81 8.47 1.58 -9.24
CA GLY A 81 9.33 0.41 -9.29
C GLY A 81 8.66 -0.81 -8.69
N THR A 82 9.32 -1.95 -8.82
CA THR A 82 8.87 -3.22 -8.26
C THR A 82 9.88 -3.69 -7.25
N TYR A 83 9.41 -4.16 -6.10
CA TYR A 83 10.24 -4.46 -4.94
C TYR A 83 9.85 -5.79 -4.32
N ASP A 84 10.84 -6.47 -3.76
CA ASP A 84 10.63 -7.66 -2.95
C ASP A 84 10.37 -7.23 -1.51
N LEU A 85 9.25 -7.67 -0.94
CA LEU A 85 8.93 -7.45 0.47
C LEU A 85 8.78 -8.79 1.15
N ILE A 86 9.71 -9.10 2.06
CA ILE A 86 9.65 -10.30 2.88
C ILE A 86 9.46 -9.83 4.31
N LEU A 87 8.24 -9.99 4.83
CA LEU A 87 7.84 -9.47 6.13
C LEU A 87 7.44 -10.62 7.05
N GLU A 88 7.85 -10.52 8.31
CA GLU A 88 7.49 -11.51 9.31
C GLU A 88 6.08 -11.25 9.82
N ASP A 89 5.29 -12.31 9.90
CA ASP A 89 4.02 -12.30 10.61
C ASP A 89 4.31 -12.56 12.09
N SER A 90 4.03 -11.60 12.95
CA SER A 90 4.39 -11.65 14.37
C SER A 90 3.60 -12.69 15.16
N ILE A 91 2.47 -13.18 14.63
CA ILE A 91 1.63 -14.18 15.30
C ILE A 91 2.14 -15.58 14.99
N THR A 92 2.41 -15.86 13.71
CA THR A 92 2.76 -17.21 13.25
C THR A 92 4.27 -17.42 13.12
N ASN A 93 5.07 -16.35 13.22
CA ASN A 93 6.51 -16.33 12.93
C ASN A 93 6.85 -16.81 11.51
N SER A 94 5.86 -16.84 10.62
CA SER A 94 6.08 -17.16 9.21
C SER A 94 6.41 -15.90 8.43
N MET A 95 7.10 -16.08 7.30
CA MET A 95 7.45 -14.97 6.41
C MET A 95 6.39 -14.84 5.31
N VAL A 96 5.97 -13.62 5.04
CA VAL A 96 5.08 -13.30 3.92
C VAL A 96 5.92 -12.63 2.85
N HIS A 97 5.90 -13.18 1.64
CA HIS A 97 6.66 -12.65 0.51
C HIS A 97 5.71 -11.96 -0.47
N GLY A 98 5.82 -10.65 -0.56
CA GLY A 98 5.12 -9.85 -1.57
C GLY A 98 6.08 -9.38 -2.65
N ILE A 99 5.68 -9.46 -3.91
CA ILE A 99 6.33 -8.76 -5.00
C ILE A 99 5.42 -7.59 -5.32
N THR A 100 5.79 -6.41 -4.87
CA THR A 100 4.91 -5.25 -4.96
C THR A 100 5.40 -4.24 -5.96
N THR A 101 4.48 -3.69 -6.73
CA THR A 101 4.75 -2.52 -7.59
C THR A 101 4.21 -1.29 -6.89
N LEU A 102 5.11 -0.33 -6.66
CA LEU A 102 4.76 0.96 -6.08
C LEU A 102 4.30 1.90 -7.19
N PHE A 103 3.11 2.48 -7.04
CA PHE A 103 2.56 3.47 -7.95
C PHE A 103 2.46 4.82 -7.27
N TYR A 104 2.98 5.84 -7.93
CA TYR A 104 2.71 7.23 -7.58
C TYR A 104 1.30 7.57 -8.07
N MET A 105 0.46 8.04 -7.15
CA MET A 105 -0.95 8.36 -7.41
C MET A 105 -1.20 9.80 -7.00
N ASP A 106 -1.24 10.70 -7.98
CA ASP A 106 -1.51 12.11 -7.74
C ASP A 106 -3.02 12.31 -7.61
N VAL A 107 -3.47 12.71 -6.43
CA VAL A 107 -4.88 13.02 -6.17
C VAL A 107 -5.01 14.54 -5.94
N HIS A 108 -5.73 15.20 -6.82
CA HIS A 108 -5.83 16.66 -6.76
C HIS A 108 -6.56 17.14 -5.50
N ASN A 109 -7.60 16.40 -5.10
CA ASN A 109 -8.50 16.81 -4.03
C ASN A 109 -8.81 15.61 -3.15
N ARG A 110 -8.56 15.73 -1.85
CA ARG A 110 -8.83 14.69 -0.86
C ARG A 110 -10.14 14.85 -0.10
N GLU A 111 -11.05 15.73 -0.54
CA GLU A 111 -12.34 15.97 0.15
C GLU A 111 -13.18 14.69 0.25
N LEU A 112 -13.15 13.84 -0.76
CA LEU A 112 -13.92 12.61 -0.79
C LEU A 112 -13.21 11.44 -0.09
N PHE A 113 -12.04 11.70 0.49
CA PHE A 113 -11.28 10.66 1.19
C PHE A 113 -12.13 10.02 2.27
N LYS A 114 -12.17 8.68 2.25
CA LYS A 114 -12.85 7.88 3.27
C LYS A 114 -12.07 6.58 3.42
N LEU A 115 -11.56 6.34 4.62
CA LEU A 115 -10.82 5.12 4.92
C LEU A 115 -11.78 3.93 5.04
N ASP A 116 -11.38 2.77 4.49
CA ASP A 116 -12.12 1.53 4.67
C ASP A 116 -11.75 0.85 6.01
N ASP A 117 -12.25 -0.37 6.22
CA ASP A 117 -12.04 -1.12 7.47
C ASP A 117 -10.74 -1.94 7.50
N GLN A 118 -9.93 -1.92 6.45
CA GLN A 118 -8.64 -2.62 6.38
C GLN A 118 -7.55 -1.93 7.20
N SER A 119 -7.77 -0.69 7.60
CA SER A 119 -6.83 0.12 8.36
C SER A 119 -7.50 0.67 9.61
N ILE A 120 -6.73 0.84 10.69
CA ILE A 120 -7.22 1.36 11.96
C ILE A 120 -7.07 2.87 12.09
N ASP A 121 -6.22 3.48 11.27
CA ASP A 121 -5.95 4.92 11.29
C ASP A 121 -5.38 5.35 9.95
N SER A 122 -5.40 6.65 9.71
CA SER A 122 -4.81 7.28 8.52
C SER A 122 -4.41 8.70 8.84
N ASP A 123 -3.41 9.20 8.10
CA ASP A 123 -3.04 10.61 8.19
C ASP A 123 -2.36 11.06 6.90
N TRP A 124 -2.38 12.37 6.67
CA TRP A 124 -1.77 13.04 5.55
C TRP A 124 -0.69 13.97 6.09
N ARG A 125 0.57 13.65 5.79
CA ARG A 125 1.71 14.46 6.27
C ARG A 125 2.75 14.59 5.15
N THR A 126 3.59 15.60 5.27
CA THR A 126 4.75 15.71 4.38
C THR A 126 5.77 14.59 4.67
N PRO A 127 6.65 14.25 3.71
CA PRO A 127 7.69 13.25 3.98
C PRO A 127 8.54 13.57 5.20
N LYS A 128 8.88 14.84 5.40
CA LYS A 128 9.70 15.27 6.53
C LYS A 128 9.02 14.99 7.87
N ILE A 129 7.71 15.19 7.94
CA ILE A 129 6.95 14.94 9.18
C ILE A 129 6.79 13.44 9.38
N TRP A 130 6.51 12.67 8.33
CA TRP A 130 6.42 11.22 8.42
C TRP A 130 7.70 10.59 8.93
N GLN A 131 8.86 11.13 8.58
CA GLN A 131 10.15 10.58 9.02
C GLN A 131 10.41 10.74 10.51
N LYS A 132 9.57 11.47 11.23
CA LYS A 132 9.61 11.51 12.70
C LYS A 132 8.99 10.26 13.33
N GLU A 133 8.20 9.51 12.59
CA GLU A 133 7.69 8.22 13.01
C GLU A 133 8.70 7.11 12.68
N GLU A 134 8.53 5.95 13.30
CA GLU A 134 9.27 4.75 12.91
C GLU A 134 8.70 4.22 11.59
N ILE A 135 9.42 4.44 10.50
CA ILE A 135 8.96 4.17 9.14
C ILE A 135 9.85 3.09 8.51
N HIS A 136 9.21 2.06 7.95
CA HIS A 136 9.91 0.99 7.24
C HIS A 136 10.69 1.52 6.04
N SER A 137 11.84 0.91 5.74
CA SER A 137 12.71 1.33 4.64
C SER A 137 12.00 1.36 3.28
N PHE A 138 11.04 0.48 3.07
CA PHE A 138 10.25 0.47 1.83
C PHE A 138 9.47 1.77 1.65
N ILE A 139 8.88 2.29 2.71
CA ILE A 139 8.14 3.57 2.67
C ILE A 139 9.08 4.72 2.32
N LEU A 140 10.30 4.69 2.88
CA LEU A 140 11.31 5.71 2.59
C LEU A 140 11.71 5.73 1.11
N LYS A 141 11.68 4.59 0.43
CA LYS A 141 11.95 4.54 -1.02
C LYS A 141 10.93 5.35 -1.82
N GLY A 142 9.67 5.32 -1.42
CA GLY A 142 8.64 6.16 -2.03
C GLY A 142 8.91 7.64 -1.81
N PHE A 143 9.31 8.00 -0.61
CA PHE A 143 9.66 9.40 -0.29
C PHE A 143 10.85 9.88 -1.12
N GLN A 144 11.85 9.01 -1.34
CA GLN A 144 13.01 9.32 -2.18
C GLN A 144 12.60 9.59 -3.64
N PHE A 145 11.60 8.89 -4.14
CA PHE A 145 11.07 9.14 -5.48
C PHE A 145 10.55 10.58 -5.60
N LEU A 146 9.89 11.09 -4.58
CA LEU A 146 9.33 12.45 -4.59
C LEU A 146 10.40 13.55 -4.52
N SER A 147 11.60 13.22 -4.02
CA SER A 147 12.68 14.20 -3.88
C SER A 147 13.55 14.35 -5.14
N LYS A 148 13.26 13.62 -6.20
CA LYS A 148 14.00 13.68 -7.46
C LYS A 148 13.49 14.78 -8.37
#